data_c0f532861d3cb88ef671980c06b08e77
#
_entry.id   c0f532861d3cb88ef671980c06b08e77
#
_cell.length_a   1.000
_cell.length_b   1.000
_cell.length_c   1.000
_cell.angle_alpha   90.00
_cell.angle_beta   90.00
_cell.angle_gamma   90.00
#
_symmetry.space_group_name_H-M   'P 1'
#
loop_
_entity.id
_entity.type
_entity.pdbx_description
1 polymer ?
#
loop_
_entity_poly.entity_id
_entity_poly.type
_entity_poly.pdbx_seq_one_letter_code
_entity_poly.pdbx_strand_id
1 'polypeptide(L)'
;MKKRFYHMLLCLTLLLASCTLLAVGASAADPMRDFDFARYASDNPDILRAYGPDLCQDELYLHYLNYGAAEGRVAYSLRTGQPFVLEANAQQAYQNQLKLTSAQARLGNATLTPDRNWPEPLLTLADQVLAQVGGSTPYETLRGCYDWLIQNCSYGHDTVRMGEGGRIAEDAYSILAGRVGVCDNYSAAFAVMARMLGFDARLQSGQTHRAAGGYTGHAWCVINIHGVDYVFDPQVEDNIAAGGAIRYLRFCKTYEEVPDKYIRYADDVVQ
;
A
#
# COMPACT_ATOMS: atom_id res chain seq x y z
N MET A 1 25.70 13.11 39.58
CA MET A 1 26.49 12.27 38.66
C MET A 1 25.80 10.94 38.30
N LYS A 2 25.04 10.28 39.21
CA LYS A 2 24.39 8.97 38.92
C LYS A 2 23.23 9.01 37.86
N LYS A 3 22.48 10.09 37.75
CA LYS A 3 21.36 10.17 36.78
C LYS A 3 21.80 10.32 35.30
N ARG A 4 22.95 10.88 35.00
CA ARG A 4 23.48 10.99 33.63
C ARG A 4 24.04 9.66 33.09
N PHE A 5 24.46 8.79 33.98
CA PHE A 5 25.01 7.46 33.62
C PHE A 5 23.90 6.50 33.19
N TYR A 6 22.71 6.58 33.81
CA TYR A 6 21.56 5.76 33.44
C TYR A 6 20.95 6.12 32.06
N HIS A 7 20.95 7.42 31.73
CA HIS A 7 20.47 7.83 30.41
C HIS A 7 21.42 7.42 29.28
N MET A 8 22.71 7.44 29.54
CA MET A 8 23.69 7.01 28.56
C MET A 8 23.69 5.48 28.35
N LEU A 9 23.44 4.72 29.41
CA LEU A 9 23.33 3.27 29.33
C LEU A 9 22.04 2.83 28.64
N LEU A 10 20.92 3.55 28.88
CA LEU A 10 19.64 3.27 28.21
C LEU A 10 19.66 3.61 26.70
N CYS A 11 20.36 4.70 26.33
CA CYS A 11 20.57 5.02 24.91
C CYS A 11 21.50 4.03 24.22
N LEU A 12 22.49 3.51 24.91
CA LEU A 12 23.42 2.51 24.35
C LEU A 12 22.76 1.14 24.18
N THR A 13 21.85 0.74 25.09
CA THR A 13 21.08 -0.50 24.96
C THR A 13 20.00 -0.42 23.90
N LEU A 14 19.38 0.75 23.69
CA LEU A 14 18.44 0.98 22.58
C LEU A 14 19.15 1.01 21.21
N LEU A 15 20.36 1.54 21.12
CA LEU A 15 21.17 1.50 19.91
C LEU A 15 21.68 0.08 19.60
N LEU A 16 22.00 -0.73 20.62
CA LEU A 16 22.40 -2.13 20.41
C LEU A 16 21.21 -3.04 20.08
N ALA A 17 20.01 -2.76 20.61
CA ALA A 17 18.80 -3.51 20.26
C ALA A 17 18.34 -3.20 18.82
N SER A 18 18.52 -1.96 18.33
CA SER A 18 18.23 -1.61 16.93
C SER A 18 19.24 -2.21 15.94
N CYS A 19 20.51 -2.37 16.34
CA CYS A 19 21.53 -3.04 15.52
C CYS A 19 21.33 -4.56 15.44
N THR A 20 20.77 -5.22 16.46
CA THR A 20 20.58 -6.68 16.41
C THR A 20 19.33 -7.11 15.64
N LEU A 21 18.30 -6.26 15.51
CA LEU A 21 17.16 -6.52 14.61
C LEU A 21 17.50 -6.29 13.13
N LEU A 22 18.53 -5.51 12.81
CA LEU A 22 19.02 -5.33 11.44
C LEU A 22 19.93 -6.46 10.97
N ALA A 23 20.36 -7.37 11.85
CA ALA A 23 21.30 -8.44 11.48
C ALA A 23 20.64 -9.74 11.00
N VAL A 24 19.32 -9.89 11.04
CA VAL A 24 18.62 -11.11 10.58
C VAL A 24 18.06 -10.96 9.16
N GLY A 25 18.11 -9.76 8.56
CA GLY A 25 17.71 -9.48 7.17
C GLY A 25 18.84 -9.10 6.21
N ALA A 26 20.09 -9.12 6.62
CA ALA A 26 21.22 -8.61 5.83
C ALA A 26 21.84 -9.68 4.93
N SER A 27 21.07 -10.24 3.98
CA SER A 27 21.65 -11.11 2.95
C SER A 27 21.21 -10.81 1.52
N ALA A 28 20.40 -9.79 1.29
CA ALA A 28 20.30 -9.19 -0.04
C ALA A 28 20.92 -7.80 0.07
N ALA A 29 22.10 -7.59 -0.51
CA ALA A 29 22.68 -6.27 -0.66
C ALA A 29 21.61 -5.36 -1.26
N ASP A 30 21.36 -4.19 -0.64
CA ASP A 30 20.42 -3.19 -1.16
C ASP A 30 20.78 -2.91 -2.63
N PRO A 31 19.94 -3.31 -3.61
CA PRO A 31 20.29 -3.20 -5.02
C PRO A 31 20.58 -1.76 -5.43
N MET A 32 19.97 -0.77 -4.78
CA MET A 32 20.18 0.64 -5.05
C MET A 32 21.61 1.06 -4.67
N ARG A 33 22.16 0.53 -3.58
CA ARG A 33 23.55 0.82 -3.16
C ARG A 33 24.60 0.23 -4.10
N ASP A 34 24.24 -0.81 -4.84
CA ASP A 34 25.13 -1.46 -5.82
C ASP A 34 24.96 -0.86 -7.24
N PHE A 35 23.99 0.03 -7.45
CA PHE A 35 23.70 0.65 -8.73
C PHE A 35 24.69 1.79 -9.01
N ASP A 36 25.45 1.71 -10.11
CA ASP A 36 26.37 2.75 -10.55
C ASP A 36 25.60 3.90 -11.25
N PHE A 37 25.01 4.75 -10.42
CA PHE A 37 24.21 5.87 -10.89
C PHE A 37 25.02 6.90 -11.69
N ALA A 38 26.29 7.10 -11.35
CA ALA A 38 27.16 8.07 -12.04
C ALA A 38 27.42 7.60 -13.48
N ARG A 39 27.74 6.33 -13.65
CA ARG A 39 27.90 5.72 -14.96
C ARG A 39 26.59 5.69 -15.73
N TYR A 40 25.49 5.33 -15.07
CA TYR A 40 24.17 5.31 -15.72
C TYR A 40 23.76 6.69 -16.24
N ALA A 41 23.98 7.76 -15.48
CA ALA A 41 23.76 9.13 -15.90
C ALA A 41 24.65 9.54 -17.08
N SER A 42 25.93 9.16 -17.02
CA SER A 42 26.91 9.43 -18.08
C SER A 42 26.56 8.72 -19.39
N ASP A 43 26.15 7.46 -19.32
CA ASP A 43 25.80 6.66 -20.48
C ASP A 43 24.41 7.03 -21.06
N ASN A 44 23.58 7.77 -20.30
CA ASN A 44 22.23 8.18 -20.68
C ASN A 44 22.00 9.69 -20.50
N PRO A 45 22.73 10.57 -21.21
CA PRO A 45 22.69 12.01 -21.04
C PRO A 45 21.33 12.65 -21.42
N ASP A 46 20.48 11.93 -22.13
CA ASP A 46 19.10 12.33 -22.43
C ASP A 46 18.25 12.42 -21.18
N ILE A 47 18.48 11.58 -20.18
CA ILE A 47 17.77 11.62 -18.88
C ILE A 47 18.05 12.95 -18.18
N LEU A 48 19.33 13.34 -18.08
CA LEU A 48 19.71 14.60 -17.45
C LEU A 48 19.18 15.82 -18.23
N ARG A 49 19.04 15.72 -19.55
CA ARG A 49 18.42 16.78 -20.37
C ARG A 49 16.91 16.87 -20.16
N ALA A 50 16.24 15.75 -19.92
CA ALA A 50 14.80 15.70 -19.76
C ALA A 50 14.35 16.10 -18.34
N TYR A 51 15.07 15.68 -17.31
CA TYR A 51 14.66 15.82 -15.90
C TYR A 51 15.53 16.80 -15.09
N GLY A 52 16.64 17.28 -15.65
CA GLY A 52 17.58 18.20 -15.02
C GLY A 52 18.87 17.52 -14.56
N PRO A 53 19.94 18.33 -14.33
CA PRO A 53 21.26 17.80 -13.96
C PRO A 53 21.34 17.36 -12.48
N ASP A 54 20.39 17.74 -11.64
CA ASP A 54 20.41 17.54 -10.19
C ASP A 54 19.70 16.28 -9.74
N LEU A 55 19.47 15.31 -10.66
CA LEU A 55 18.87 14.03 -10.32
C LEU A 55 19.71 13.28 -9.28
N CYS A 56 19.07 12.90 -8.18
CA CYS A 56 19.73 12.10 -7.15
C CYS A 56 19.83 10.61 -7.53
N GLN A 57 20.61 9.88 -6.75
CA GLN A 57 20.84 8.45 -6.96
C GLN A 57 19.51 7.67 -7.05
N ASP A 58 18.57 7.97 -6.14
CA ASP A 58 17.29 7.30 -6.07
C ASP A 58 16.44 7.51 -7.33
N GLU A 59 16.45 8.73 -7.88
CA GLU A 59 15.70 9.08 -9.08
C GLU A 59 16.27 8.38 -10.32
N LEU A 60 17.60 8.30 -10.45
CA LEU A 60 18.27 7.57 -11.53
C LEU A 60 18.01 6.05 -11.44
N TYR A 61 18.07 5.51 -10.23
CA TYR A 61 17.73 4.11 -9.99
C TYR A 61 16.26 3.82 -10.34
N LEU A 62 15.35 4.69 -9.93
CA LEU A 62 13.92 4.59 -10.25
C LEU A 62 13.67 4.72 -11.76
N HIS A 63 14.38 5.61 -12.44
CA HIS A 63 14.30 5.71 -13.89
C HIS A 63 14.69 4.38 -14.56
N TYR A 64 15.81 3.77 -14.12
CA TYR A 64 16.24 2.47 -14.65
C TYR A 64 15.20 1.39 -14.43
N LEU A 65 14.61 1.31 -13.23
CA LEU A 65 13.62 0.30 -12.89
C LEU A 65 12.30 0.45 -13.67
N ASN A 66 11.85 1.68 -13.84
CA ASN A 66 10.53 1.96 -14.42
C ASN A 66 10.55 1.99 -15.95
N TYR A 67 11.67 2.40 -16.53
CA TYR A 67 11.79 2.67 -17.96
C TYR A 67 13.07 2.06 -18.55
N GLY A 68 14.22 2.38 -18.00
CA GLY A 68 15.52 2.12 -18.60
C GLY A 68 15.77 0.66 -18.93
N ALA A 69 15.43 -0.27 -18.03
CA ALA A 69 15.59 -1.70 -18.28
C ALA A 69 14.70 -2.18 -19.44
N ALA A 70 13.47 -1.70 -19.52
CA ALA A 70 12.54 -2.03 -20.63
C ALA A 70 12.94 -1.38 -21.95
N GLU A 71 13.62 -0.21 -21.91
CA GLU A 71 14.20 0.47 -23.07
C GLU A 71 15.52 -0.16 -23.53
N GLY A 72 16.02 -1.19 -22.84
CA GLY A 72 17.29 -1.84 -23.15
C GLY A 72 18.53 -1.05 -22.73
N ARG A 73 18.38 -0.05 -21.83
CA ARG A 73 19.52 0.68 -21.26
C ARG A 73 20.31 -0.23 -20.33
N VAL A 74 21.62 -0.11 -20.33
CA VAL A 74 22.50 -0.88 -19.47
C VAL A 74 22.86 -0.05 -18.24
N ALA A 75 22.71 -0.65 -17.08
CA ALA A 75 23.26 -0.16 -15.82
C ALA A 75 24.39 -1.10 -15.36
N TYR A 76 25.19 -0.64 -14.41
CA TYR A 76 26.34 -1.41 -13.91
C TYR A 76 26.31 -1.49 -12.39
N SER A 77 26.85 -2.58 -11.86
CA SER A 77 27.07 -2.81 -10.44
C SER A 77 28.33 -2.06 -10.01
N LEU A 78 28.25 -1.24 -8.97
CA LEU A 78 29.41 -0.60 -8.33
C LEU A 78 30.40 -1.63 -7.79
N ARG A 79 29.88 -2.75 -7.27
CA ARG A 79 30.67 -3.79 -6.63
C ARG A 79 31.45 -4.66 -7.63
N THR A 80 30.84 -4.98 -8.76
CA THR A 80 31.41 -5.96 -9.71
C THR A 80 31.88 -5.33 -11.03
N GLY A 81 31.40 -4.11 -11.33
CA GLY A 81 31.62 -3.46 -12.64
C GLY A 81 30.92 -4.16 -13.82
N GLN A 82 30.16 -5.21 -13.55
CA GLN A 82 29.41 -5.98 -14.57
C GLN A 82 28.03 -5.35 -14.79
N PRO A 83 27.34 -5.69 -15.90
CA PRO A 83 25.96 -5.26 -16.09
C PRO A 83 25.10 -5.59 -14.87
N PHE A 84 24.37 -4.57 -14.42
CA PHE A 84 23.49 -4.65 -13.25
C PHE A 84 22.21 -5.38 -13.67
N VAL A 85 22.04 -6.59 -13.18
CA VAL A 85 20.86 -7.40 -13.41
C VAL A 85 20.06 -7.46 -12.12
N LEU A 86 18.88 -6.84 -12.12
CA LEU A 86 17.90 -7.04 -11.07
C LEU A 86 17.10 -8.29 -11.35
N GLU A 87 17.08 -9.20 -10.39
CA GLU A 87 16.06 -10.24 -10.42
C GLU A 87 14.68 -9.57 -10.33
N ALA A 88 13.73 -10.00 -11.15
CA ALA A 88 12.38 -9.41 -11.25
C ALA A 88 11.68 -9.35 -9.89
N ASN A 89 11.94 -10.31 -9.00
CA ASN A 89 11.39 -10.36 -7.65
C ASN A 89 11.99 -9.28 -6.73
N ALA A 90 13.29 -8.99 -6.84
CA ALA A 90 13.94 -7.96 -6.04
C ALA A 90 13.50 -6.56 -6.48
N GLN A 91 13.35 -6.35 -7.79
CA GLN A 91 12.79 -5.12 -8.35
C GLN A 91 11.36 -4.86 -7.84
N GLN A 92 10.50 -5.88 -7.90
CA GLN A 92 9.13 -5.75 -7.42
C GLN A 92 9.07 -5.47 -5.91
N ALA A 93 9.90 -6.14 -5.12
CA ALA A 93 9.97 -5.92 -3.67
C ALA A 93 10.39 -4.50 -3.34
N TYR A 94 11.39 -3.95 -4.04
CA TYR A 94 11.83 -2.57 -3.86
C TYR A 94 10.74 -1.57 -4.25
N GLN A 95 10.08 -1.74 -5.39
CA GLN A 95 8.96 -0.89 -5.82
C GLN A 95 7.80 -0.92 -4.80
N ASN A 96 7.52 -2.08 -4.24
CA ASN A 96 6.51 -2.20 -3.19
C ASN A 96 6.94 -1.46 -1.91
N GLN A 97 8.21 -1.55 -1.53
CA GLN A 97 8.74 -0.83 -0.36
C GLN A 97 8.59 0.69 -0.51
N LEU A 98 8.90 1.25 -1.67
CA LEU A 98 8.73 2.68 -1.92
C LEU A 98 7.26 3.12 -1.80
N LYS A 99 6.34 2.36 -2.36
CA LYS A 99 4.89 2.64 -2.25
C LYS A 99 4.43 2.60 -0.80
N LEU A 100 4.88 1.61 -0.04
CA LEU A 100 4.55 1.45 1.37
C LEU A 100 5.15 2.56 2.24
N THR A 101 6.37 3.00 1.96
CA THR A 101 7.00 4.12 2.66
C THR A 101 6.23 5.42 2.42
N SER A 102 5.83 5.69 1.16
CA SER A 102 4.98 6.84 0.83
C SER A 102 3.62 6.76 1.52
N ALA A 103 2.97 5.59 1.51
CA ALA A 103 1.69 5.39 2.17
C ALA A 103 1.79 5.57 3.69
N GLN A 104 2.86 5.07 4.32
CA GLN A 104 3.11 5.25 5.75
C GLN A 104 3.27 6.73 6.12
N ALA A 105 4.00 7.50 5.33
CA ALA A 105 4.17 8.93 5.57
C ALA A 105 2.84 9.69 5.48
N ARG A 106 1.99 9.36 4.49
CA ARG A 106 0.65 9.96 4.32
C ARG A 106 -0.28 9.61 5.48
N LEU A 107 -0.45 8.33 5.75
CA LEU A 107 -1.37 7.81 6.78
C LEU A 107 -0.90 8.15 8.20
N GLY A 108 0.41 8.25 8.43
CA GLY A 108 0.97 8.69 9.71
C GLY A 108 0.66 10.14 10.07
N ASN A 109 0.27 10.96 9.09
CA ASN A 109 -0.17 12.34 9.30
C ASN A 109 -1.69 12.47 9.52
N ALA A 110 -2.47 11.39 9.39
CA ALA A 110 -3.92 11.45 9.55
C ALA A 110 -4.32 11.78 11.01
N THR A 111 -5.34 12.60 11.16
CA THR A 111 -6.03 12.76 12.45
C THR A 111 -6.97 11.59 12.64
N LEU A 112 -6.76 10.80 13.69
CA LEU A 112 -7.52 9.58 13.93
C LEU A 112 -8.66 9.82 14.91
N THR A 113 -9.88 9.41 14.53
CA THR A 113 -11.08 9.41 15.37
C THR A 113 -11.78 8.07 15.23
N PRO A 114 -11.48 7.07 16.10
CA PRO A 114 -12.07 5.75 16.00
C PRO A 114 -13.60 5.78 16.05
N ASP A 115 -14.22 5.12 15.07
CA ASP A 115 -15.67 4.92 15.00
C ASP A 115 -15.97 3.42 15.12
N ARG A 116 -16.67 3.07 16.20
CA ARG A 116 -17.09 1.70 16.50
C ARG A 116 -18.61 1.57 16.58
N ASN A 117 -19.34 2.50 16.00
CA ASN A 117 -20.80 2.48 15.98
C ASN A 117 -21.34 1.54 14.87
N TRP A 118 -21.03 0.27 15.00
CA TRP A 118 -21.43 -0.79 14.08
C TRP A 118 -22.22 -1.89 14.80
N PRO A 119 -23.10 -2.66 14.11
CA PRO A 119 -23.77 -3.81 14.70
C PRO A 119 -22.78 -4.82 15.28
N GLU A 120 -23.16 -5.42 16.42
CA GLU A 120 -22.29 -6.34 17.17
C GLU A 120 -21.77 -7.53 16.35
N PRO A 121 -22.57 -8.18 15.46
CA PRO A 121 -22.04 -9.25 14.62
C PRO A 121 -20.91 -8.79 13.69
N LEU A 122 -21.01 -7.57 13.14
CA LEU A 122 -19.96 -6.99 12.30
C LEU A 122 -18.72 -6.62 13.12
N LEU A 123 -18.91 -5.98 14.30
CA LEU A 123 -17.79 -5.65 15.20
C LEU A 123 -17.00 -6.90 15.58
N THR A 124 -17.67 -7.98 15.91
CA THR A 124 -17.02 -9.26 16.26
C THR A 124 -16.12 -9.76 15.13
N LEU A 125 -16.60 -9.77 13.89
CA LEU A 125 -15.82 -10.22 12.73
C LEU A 125 -14.66 -9.26 12.41
N ALA A 126 -14.92 -7.97 12.43
CA ALA A 126 -13.89 -6.96 12.17
C ALA A 126 -12.77 -7.00 13.23
N ASP A 127 -13.13 -7.14 14.53
CA ASP A 127 -12.15 -7.28 15.62
C ASP A 127 -11.30 -8.54 15.48
N GLN A 128 -11.88 -9.65 15.01
CA GLN A 128 -11.10 -10.86 14.71
C GLN A 128 -10.04 -10.60 13.63
N VAL A 129 -10.40 -9.87 12.56
CA VAL A 129 -9.43 -9.50 11.53
C VAL A 129 -8.37 -8.54 12.09
N LEU A 130 -8.77 -7.49 12.81
CA LEU A 130 -7.85 -6.54 13.42
C LEU A 130 -6.85 -7.23 14.37
N ALA A 131 -7.33 -8.18 15.17
CA ALA A 131 -6.48 -8.97 16.07
C ALA A 131 -5.53 -9.91 15.31
N GLN A 132 -6.00 -10.50 14.20
CA GLN A 132 -5.20 -11.40 13.38
C GLN A 132 -4.08 -10.69 12.63
N VAL A 133 -4.36 -9.51 12.04
CA VAL A 133 -3.37 -8.78 11.27
C VAL A 133 -2.34 -8.11 12.16
N GLY A 134 -2.73 -7.71 13.37
CA GLY A 134 -1.86 -7.01 14.30
C GLY A 134 -1.31 -5.71 13.73
N GLY A 135 -0.26 -5.20 14.35
CA GLY A 135 0.45 -4.00 13.92
C GLY A 135 0.82 -3.13 15.12
N SER A 136 2.00 -2.52 15.07
CA SER A 136 2.47 -1.61 16.13
C SER A 136 1.93 -0.19 15.95
N THR A 137 1.37 0.10 14.77
CA THR A 137 0.81 1.40 14.41
C THR A 137 -0.52 1.22 13.68
N PRO A 138 -1.42 2.24 13.70
CA PRO A 138 -2.65 2.22 12.90
C PRO A 138 -2.41 1.99 11.40
N TYR A 139 -1.31 2.52 10.87
CA TYR A 139 -0.89 2.26 9.48
C TYR A 139 -0.61 0.79 9.22
N GLU A 140 0.18 0.13 10.08
CA GLU A 140 0.53 -1.27 9.92
C GLU A 140 -0.71 -2.16 9.99
N THR A 141 -1.60 -1.88 10.95
CA THR A 141 -2.88 -2.59 11.07
C THR A 141 -3.77 -2.37 9.84
N LEU A 142 -3.89 -1.12 9.35
CA LEU A 142 -4.66 -0.80 8.15
C LEU A 142 -4.12 -1.53 6.91
N ARG A 143 -2.80 -1.54 6.74
CA ARG A 143 -2.16 -2.31 5.67
C ARG A 143 -2.46 -3.81 5.82
N GLY A 144 -2.35 -4.32 7.04
CA GLY A 144 -2.69 -5.72 7.35
C GLY A 144 -4.13 -6.07 6.97
N CYS A 145 -5.10 -5.17 7.21
CA CYS A 145 -6.50 -5.35 6.79
C CYS A 145 -6.64 -5.42 5.25
N TYR A 146 -5.90 -4.58 4.54
CA TYR A 146 -5.86 -4.58 3.08
C TYR A 146 -5.33 -5.91 2.53
N ASP A 147 -4.17 -6.33 3.04
CA ASP A 147 -3.52 -7.57 2.66
C ASP A 147 -4.38 -8.80 3.01
N TRP A 148 -5.04 -8.74 4.17
CA TRP A 148 -5.91 -9.81 4.64
C TRP A 148 -7.12 -10.02 3.72
N LEU A 149 -7.80 -8.94 3.27
CA LEU A 149 -8.90 -9.04 2.32
C LEU A 149 -8.46 -9.70 1.02
N ILE A 150 -7.31 -9.33 0.48
CA ILE A 150 -6.76 -9.88 -0.76
C ILE A 150 -6.37 -11.36 -0.60
N GLN A 151 -5.87 -11.76 0.57
CA GLN A 151 -5.36 -13.11 0.80
C GLN A 151 -6.43 -14.10 1.26
N ASN A 152 -7.53 -13.61 1.84
CA ASN A 152 -8.53 -14.46 2.51
C ASN A 152 -9.94 -14.36 1.91
N CYS A 153 -10.14 -13.49 0.94
CA CYS A 153 -11.43 -13.34 0.25
C CYS A 153 -11.28 -13.63 -1.24
N SER A 154 -12.38 -13.86 -1.92
CA SER A 154 -12.44 -14.07 -3.37
C SER A 154 -13.59 -13.31 -4.00
N TYR A 155 -13.41 -12.90 -5.26
CA TYR A 155 -14.45 -12.21 -6.00
C TYR A 155 -15.59 -13.16 -6.36
N GLY A 156 -16.83 -12.77 -6.01
CA GLY A 156 -18.03 -13.57 -6.31
C GLY A 156 -19.30 -12.89 -5.81
N HIS A 157 -20.44 -13.47 -6.16
CA HIS A 157 -21.76 -12.91 -5.86
C HIS A 157 -22.49 -13.58 -4.70
N ASP A 158 -21.81 -14.47 -3.97
CA ASP A 158 -22.38 -15.09 -2.79
C ASP A 158 -22.49 -14.07 -1.65
N THR A 159 -23.69 -13.97 -1.06
CA THR A 159 -23.95 -13.00 0.00
C THR A 159 -24.39 -13.68 1.28
N VAL A 160 -23.78 -13.28 2.40
CA VAL A 160 -24.24 -13.60 3.74
C VAL A 160 -24.88 -12.33 4.32
N ARG A 161 -26.08 -12.46 4.91
CA ARG A 161 -26.79 -11.30 5.45
C ARG A 161 -26.77 -11.29 6.97
N MET A 162 -26.57 -10.10 7.51
CA MET A 162 -26.69 -9.81 8.94
C MET A 162 -28.14 -9.43 9.29
N GLY A 163 -28.79 -8.64 8.43
CA GLY A 163 -30.18 -8.20 8.56
C GLY A 163 -30.34 -6.88 9.32
N GLU A 164 -29.24 -6.15 9.56
CA GLU A 164 -29.27 -4.88 10.28
C GLU A 164 -28.11 -3.96 9.86
N GLY A 165 -28.12 -2.68 10.29
CA GLY A 165 -26.96 -1.79 10.20
C GLY A 165 -26.78 -1.02 8.90
N GLY A 166 -27.71 -1.14 7.95
CA GLY A 166 -27.66 -0.46 6.66
C GLY A 166 -26.65 -1.04 5.68
N ARG A 167 -26.55 -0.44 4.49
CA ARG A 167 -25.84 -1.01 3.33
C ARG A 167 -24.36 -1.29 3.60
N ILE A 168 -23.60 -0.31 4.14
CA ILE A 168 -22.16 -0.50 4.39
C ILE A 168 -21.90 -1.64 5.38
N ALA A 169 -22.69 -1.70 6.46
CA ALA A 169 -22.55 -2.75 7.46
C ALA A 169 -22.91 -4.12 6.89
N GLU A 170 -23.97 -4.23 6.09
CA GLU A 170 -24.37 -5.45 5.40
C GLU A 170 -23.31 -5.93 4.41
N ASP A 171 -22.78 -5.02 3.58
CA ASP A 171 -21.76 -5.35 2.59
C ASP A 171 -20.45 -5.80 3.26
N ALA A 172 -20.03 -5.11 4.33
CA ALA A 172 -18.85 -5.46 5.11
C ALA A 172 -19.02 -6.82 5.81
N TYR A 173 -20.17 -7.02 6.49
CA TYR A 173 -20.49 -8.29 7.15
C TYR A 173 -20.48 -9.45 6.17
N SER A 174 -21.10 -9.28 4.99
CA SER A 174 -21.19 -10.31 3.97
C SER A 174 -19.83 -10.92 3.63
N ILE A 175 -18.84 -10.08 3.31
CA ILE A 175 -17.52 -10.60 2.92
C ILE A 175 -16.69 -11.06 4.12
N LEU A 176 -16.82 -10.43 5.29
CA LEU A 176 -16.07 -10.84 6.48
C LEU A 176 -16.58 -12.22 7.00
N ALA A 177 -17.88 -12.50 6.85
CA ALA A 177 -18.46 -13.79 7.23
C ALA A 177 -18.28 -14.86 6.13
N GLY A 178 -18.59 -14.51 4.88
CA GLY A 178 -18.67 -15.45 3.75
C GLY A 178 -17.37 -15.63 2.97
N ARG A 179 -16.40 -14.72 3.10
CA ARG A 179 -15.14 -14.71 2.34
C ARG A 179 -15.30 -14.56 0.82
N VAL A 180 -16.49 -14.25 0.36
CA VAL A 180 -16.82 -14.03 -1.04
C VAL A 180 -17.57 -12.71 -1.16
N GLY A 181 -17.24 -11.89 -2.15
CA GLY A 181 -17.91 -10.61 -2.34
C GLY A 181 -17.50 -9.91 -3.63
N VAL A 182 -18.25 -8.87 -3.98
CA VAL A 182 -17.95 -7.98 -5.10
C VAL A 182 -17.25 -6.71 -4.60
N CYS A 183 -16.99 -5.76 -5.48
CA CYS A 183 -16.28 -4.52 -5.16
C CYS A 183 -16.89 -3.75 -3.97
N ASP A 184 -18.22 -3.69 -3.86
CA ASP A 184 -18.90 -3.05 -2.73
C ASP A 184 -18.54 -3.71 -1.41
N ASN A 185 -18.53 -5.04 -1.36
CA ASN A 185 -18.22 -5.80 -0.14
C ASN A 185 -16.77 -5.61 0.31
N TYR A 186 -15.80 -5.72 -0.62
CA TYR A 186 -14.38 -5.47 -0.32
C TYR A 186 -14.15 -4.05 0.22
N SER A 187 -14.74 -3.07 -0.46
CA SER A 187 -14.59 -1.65 -0.11
C SER A 187 -15.25 -1.31 1.21
N ALA A 188 -16.44 -1.88 1.48
CA ALA A 188 -17.16 -1.69 2.73
C ALA A 188 -16.40 -2.30 3.92
N ALA A 189 -15.91 -3.54 3.80
CA ALA A 189 -15.14 -4.17 4.86
C ALA A 189 -13.86 -3.39 5.18
N PHE A 190 -13.15 -2.93 4.14
CA PHE A 190 -11.96 -2.11 4.35
C PHE A 190 -12.30 -0.77 5.00
N ALA A 191 -13.36 -0.08 4.57
CA ALA A 191 -13.79 1.20 5.14
C ALA A 191 -14.23 1.07 6.60
N VAL A 192 -14.96 0.01 6.96
CA VAL A 192 -15.37 -0.26 8.34
C VAL A 192 -14.14 -0.45 9.23
N MET A 193 -13.21 -1.32 8.85
CA MET A 193 -11.97 -1.54 9.61
C MET A 193 -11.11 -0.27 9.69
N ALA A 194 -11.03 0.52 8.61
CA ALA A 194 -10.33 1.80 8.61
C ALA A 194 -10.97 2.81 9.59
N ARG A 195 -12.30 2.92 9.63
CA ARG A 195 -13.03 3.76 10.59
C ARG A 195 -12.83 3.29 12.04
N MET A 196 -12.83 1.99 12.27
CA MET A 196 -12.54 1.43 13.60
C MET A 196 -11.13 1.79 14.08
N LEU A 197 -10.17 1.95 13.17
CA LEU A 197 -8.81 2.45 13.44
C LEU A 197 -8.74 3.98 13.54
N GLY A 198 -9.81 4.68 13.19
CA GLY A 198 -9.94 6.14 13.30
C GLY A 198 -9.71 6.93 12.01
N PHE A 199 -9.48 6.28 10.90
CA PHE A 199 -9.33 6.97 9.61
C PHE A 199 -10.68 7.48 9.08
N ASP A 200 -10.67 8.67 8.45
CA ASP A 200 -11.83 9.23 7.74
C ASP A 200 -12.05 8.50 6.40
N ALA A 201 -12.62 7.31 6.49
CA ALA A 201 -12.84 6.42 5.37
C ALA A 201 -14.28 6.43 4.89
N ARG A 202 -14.49 6.36 3.57
CA ARG A 202 -15.81 6.30 2.94
C ARG A 202 -15.80 5.42 1.70
N LEU A 203 -16.97 4.96 1.29
CA LEU A 203 -17.15 4.32 -0.02
C LEU A 203 -17.34 5.40 -1.09
N GLN A 204 -16.73 5.16 -2.24
CA GLN A 204 -16.93 5.92 -3.45
C GLN A 204 -17.40 4.99 -4.54
N SER A 205 -18.53 5.30 -5.16
CA SER A 205 -19.01 4.63 -6.35
C SER A 205 -18.59 5.37 -7.63
N GLY A 206 -18.50 4.61 -8.72
CA GLY A 206 -18.08 5.14 -10.01
C GLY A 206 -17.84 4.05 -11.03
N GLN A 207 -16.79 4.23 -11.81
CA GLN A 207 -16.33 3.24 -12.78
C GLN A 207 -14.83 3.03 -12.66
N THR A 208 -14.38 1.81 -12.98
CA THR A 208 -12.95 1.50 -13.11
C THR A 208 -12.64 0.97 -14.50
N HIS A 209 -11.39 1.11 -14.93
CA HIS A 209 -10.90 0.65 -16.22
C HIS A 209 -10.85 -0.89 -16.28
N ARG A 210 -11.34 -1.46 -17.37
CA ARG A 210 -11.25 -2.91 -17.63
C ARG A 210 -9.94 -3.27 -18.32
N ALA A 211 -9.37 -4.44 -18.00
CA ALA A 211 -8.23 -4.98 -18.72
C ALA A 211 -8.50 -5.17 -20.24
N ALA A 212 -9.74 -5.50 -20.62
CA ALA A 212 -10.18 -5.63 -22.00
C ALA A 212 -10.50 -4.29 -22.69
N GLY A 213 -10.27 -3.16 -22.01
CA GLY A 213 -10.61 -1.82 -22.47
C GLY A 213 -12.02 -1.36 -22.04
N GLY A 214 -12.20 -0.02 -21.99
CA GLY A 214 -13.43 0.63 -21.51
C GLY A 214 -13.55 0.60 -19.98
N TYR A 215 -14.74 0.95 -19.48
CA TYR A 215 -15.03 1.10 -18.05
C TYR A 215 -16.17 0.20 -17.61
N THR A 216 -16.22 -0.11 -16.32
CA THR A 216 -17.31 -0.86 -15.68
C THR A 216 -17.66 -0.21 -14.35
N GLY A 217 -18.93 -0.33 -13.92
CA GLY A 217 -19.36 0.08 -12.60
C GLY A 217 -18.48 -0.54 -11.51
N HIS A 218 -18.10 0.27 -10.52
CA HIS A 218 -17.16 -0.12 -9.47
C HIS A 218 -17.35 0.71 -8.21
N ALA A 219 -16.93 0.14 -7.07
CA ALA A 219 -16.83 0.83 -5.80
C ALA A 219 -15.45 0.60 -5.18
N TRP A 220 -14.94 1.61 -4.51
CA TRP A 220 -13.66 1.57 -3.78
C TRP A 220 -13.73 2.38 -2.50
N CYS A 221 -12.77 2.18 -1.61
CA CYS A 221 -12.64 2.98 -0.41
C CYS A 221 -11.77 4.21 -0.68
N VAL A 222 -12.15 5.33 -0.07
CA VAL A 222 -11.37 6.58 -0.04
C VAL A 222 -11.14 6.96 1.41
N ILE A 223 -9.90 7.28 1.76
CA ILE A 223 -9.54 7.88 3.04
C ILE A 223 -9.14 9.33 2.79
N ASN A 224 -9.81 10.27 3.49
CA ASN A 224 -9.44 11.68 3.44
C ASN A 224 -8.37 11.98 4.49
N ILE A 225 -7.30 12.65 4.07
CA ILE A 225 -6.23 13.12 4.95
C ILE A 225 -6.01 14.59 4.66
N HIS A 226 -6.43 15.46 5.56
CA HIS A 226 -6.31 16.92 5.46
C HIS A 226 -6.82 17.50 4.12
N GLY A 227 -7.96 16.99 3.63
CA GLY A 227 -8.60 17.47 2.40
C GLY A 227 -8.11 16.77 1.12
N VAL A 228 -7.15 15.85 1.22
CA VAL A 228 -6.69 15.02 0.10
C VAL A 228 -7.32 13.63 0.20
N ASP A 229 -7.92 13.20 -0.90
CA ASP A 229 -8.54 11.88 -1.03
C ASP A 229 -7.55 10.85 -1.55
N TYR A 230 -7.36 9.78 -0.80
CA TYR A 230 -6.52 8.65 -1.16
C TYR A 230 -7.35 7.40 -1.45
N VAL A 231 -7.11 6.80 -2.60
CA VAL A 231 -7.76 5.57 -3.09
C VAL A 231 -7.18 4.34 -2.42
N PHE A 232 -8.08 3.45 -1.99
CA PHE A 232 -7.78 2.09 -1.54
C PHE A 232 -8.76 1.15 -2.23
N ASP A 233 -8.24 0.22 -3.03
CA ASP A 233 -9.08 -0.70 -3.79
C ASP A 233 -8.54 -2.12 -3.68
N PRO A 234 -8.87 -2.83 -2.58
CA PRO A 234 -8.40 -4.18 -2.37
C PRO A 234 -8.95 -5.17 -3.39
N GLN A 235 -10.12 -4.91 -4.00
CA GLN A 235 -10.70 -5.82 -4.98
C GLN A 235 -9.93 -5.77 -6.32
N VAL A 236 -9.60 -4.58 -6.84
CA VAL A 236 -8.78 -4.46 -8.05
C VAL A 236 -7.35 -4.95 -7.77
N GLU A 237 -6.80 -4.69 -6.59
CA GLU A 237 -5.48 -5.20 -6.21
C GLU A 237 -5.46 -6.73 -6.15
N ASP A 238 -6.53 -7.38 -5.64
CA ASP A 238 -6.70 -8.84 -5.63
C ASP A 238 -6.66 -9.40 -7.06
N ASN A 239 -7.42 -8.81 -7.97
CA ASN A 239 -7.39 -9.19 -9.39
C ASN A 239 -5.99 -9.02 -10.03
N ILE A 240 -5.24 -7.97 -9.65
CA ILE A 240 -3.87 -7.75 -10.12
C ILE A 240 -2.91 -8.77 -9.53
N ALA A 241 -3.06 -9.08 -8.25
CA ALA A 241 -2.23 -10.06 -7.56
C ALA A 241 -2.46 -11.48 -8.09
N ALA A 242 -3.71 -11.82 -8.44
CA ALA A 242 -4.09 -13.12 -9.00
C ALA A 242 -3.51 -14.30 -8.20
N GLY A 243 -3.57 -14.22 -6.87
CA GLY A 243 -3.00 -15.21 -5.95
C GLY A 243 -1.47 -15.13 -5.76
N GLY A 244 -0.81 -14.18 -6.42
CA GLY A 244 0.63 -13.88 -6.25
C GLY A 244 0.88 -12.74 -5.25
N ALA A 245 2.04 -12.10 -5.40
CA ALA A 245 2.45 -11.02 -4.51
C ALA A 245 1.60 -9.75 -4.72
N ILE A 246 1.18 -9.14 -3.61
CA ILE A 246 0.50 -7.84 -3.60
C ILE A 246 1.48 -6.76 -4.07
N ARG A 247 1.04 -5.90 -4.98
CA ARG A 247 1.89 -4.87 -5.62
C ARG A 247 1.65 -3.46 -5.09
N TYR A 248 0.62 -3.25 -4.28
CA TYR A 248 0.20 -1.97 -3.72
C TYR A 248 0.00 -0.87 -4.79
N LEU A 249 -0.55 -1.24 -5.93
CA LEU A 249 -0.87 -0.33 -7.03
C LEU A 249 -2.14 0.47 -6.76
N ARG A 250 -2.96 0.01 -5.82
CA ARG A 250 -4.24 0.60 -5.43
C ARG A 250 -4.32 0.84 -3.92
N PHE A 251 -3.18 1.00 -3.25
CA PHE A 251 -3.08 1.29 -1.82
C PHE A 251 -2.56 2.71 -1.60
N CYS A 252 -3.34 3.57 -0.95
CA CYS A 252 -3.01 4.95 -0.60
C CYS A 252 -2.53 5.80 -1.79
N LYS A 253 -3.29 5.79 -2.89
CA LYS A 253 -2.98 6.54 -4.12
C LYS A 253 -3.85 7.77 -4.26
N THR A 254 -3.28 8.90 -4.68
CA THR A 254 -4.09 10.00 -5.19
C THR A 254 -4.68 9.63 -6.56
N TYR A 255 -5.72 10.35 -7.00
CA TYR A 255 -6.28 10.11 -8.33
C TYR A 255 -5.29 10.45 -9.46
N GLU A 256 -4.37 11.40 -9.22
CA GLU A 256 -3.29 11.77 -10.14
C GLU A 256 -2.24 10.66 -10.28
N GLU A 257 -2.02 9.87 -9.23
CA GLU A 257 -1.10 8.71 -9.26
C GLU A 257 -1.71 7.48 -9.95
N VAL A 258 -3.02 7.47 -10.17
CA VAL A 258 -3.76 6.42 -10.89
C VAL A 258 -4.60 7.02 -12.00
N PRO A 259 -3.98 7.77 -12.93
CA PRO A 259 -4.71 8.48 -13.98
C PRO A 259 -5.54 7.52 -14.81
N ASP A 260 -6.74 7.95 -15.20
CA ASP A 260 -7.68 7.19 -16.05
C ASP A 260 -8.13 5.84 -15.47
N LYS A 261 -7.83 5.55 -14.20
CA LYS A 261 -8.26 4.29 -13.56
C LYS A 261 -9.64 4.38 -12.97
N TYR A 262 -10.06 5.57 -12.55
CA TYR A 262 -11.34 5.79 -11.87
C TYR A 262 -12.10 6.97 -12.44
N ILE A 263 -13.39 6.78 -12.68
CA ILE A 263 -14.36 7.86 -12.96
C ILE A 263 -15.31 7.89 -11.76
N ARG A 264 -15.29 8.97 -10.98
CA ARG A 264 -16.13 9.15 -9.79
C ARG A 264 -17.54 9.59 -10.18
N TYR A 265 -18.57 9.04 -9.53
CA TYR A 265 -19.90 9.64 -9.55
C TYR A 265 -19.98 10.72 -8.47
N ALA A 266 -20.46 11.90 -8.84
CA ALA A 266 -20.41 13.08 -7.96
C ALA A 266 -21.30 12.95 -6.71
N ASP A 267 -22.39 12.19 -6.79
CA ASP A 267 -23.43 12.12 -5.76
C ASP A 267 -23.40 10.80 -4.93
N ASP A 268 -22.50 9.89 -5.23
CA ASP A 268 -22.45 8.55 -4.61
C ASP A 268 -21.32 8.41 -3.56
N VAL A 269 -21.25 9.39 -2.66
CA VAL A 269 -20.48 9.21 -1.42
C VAL A 269 -21.41 8.59 -0.38
N VAL A 270 -21.28 7.30 -0.14
CA VAL A 270 -22.00 6.60 0.94
C VAL A 270 -21.19 6.81 2.23
N GLN A 271 -21.74 7.68 3.10
CA GLN A 271 -21.18 7.94 4.42
C GLN A 271 -21.53 6.83 5.41
#